data_20d5a40f7e71bc30c9a3761aee4249d8
#
_entry.id   20d5a40f7e71bc30c9a3761aee4249d8
#
_cell.length_a   1.000
_cell.length_b   1.000
_cell.length_c   1.000
_cell.angle_alpha   90.00
_cell.angle_beta   90.00
_cell.angle_gamma   90.00
#
_symmetry.space_group_name_H-M   'P 1'
#
loop_
_entity.id
_entity.type
_entity.pdbx_description
1 polymer ?
#
loop_
_entity_poly.entity_id
_entity_poly.type
_entity_poly.pdbx_seq_one_letter_code
_entity_poly.pdbx_strand_id
1 'polypeptide(L)'
;MTKLPDGVAPGYLIALGCEGSANKLGIGIIAHDPTTGKSTLLANVRHTFNSPPGTGFLPKDTAKHHRAHFVPLARAALREAGVAPAQLACVCYTKGPGMGAPLQSTAVGARALALLWEKPLVGVNHCVGHIEMGRDITGTDDPVVLYVSGGNTQVIAYAEQRYRIFGETLDIAVGNCLDRFARTLGIPNDPAPGYNIEQLAKQASGNVLLDLPYAVKGMDCSFSGILAAADLLAAQMRAQDAREARGEPAVDANAGETVRITPAELCYSLQETVFAMLVEITERAMAHVGSAQVLVVGGVGCNERLQAMMGQMAAERGGTVHATDERFAIDNGIMIAHAGLLAFETGFRTPLPESTCTQRFRTDEVHVKWRD
;
A
#
# COMPACT_ATOMS: atom_id res chain seq x y z
N MET A 1 -32.36 -3.46 -23.93
CA MET A 1 -31.67 -2.72 -22.84
C MET A 1 -30.96 -3.77 -21.99
N THR A 2 -29.64 -3.69 -21.85
CA THR A 2 -28.87 -4.54 -20.93
C THR A 2 -29.34 -4.25 -19.50
N LYS A 3 -29.65 -5.30 -18.74
CA LYS A 3 -30.07 -5.19 -17.33
C LYS A 3 -28.94 -4.52 -16.55
N LEU A 4 -29.25 -3.56 -15.68
CA LEU A 4 -28.27 -2.97 -14.77
C LEU A 4 -27.91 -3.98 -13.67
N PRO A 5 -26.67 -3.95 -13.13
CA PRO A 5 -26.28 -4.75 -11.99
C PRO A 5 -27.16 -4.49 -10.76
N ASP A 6 -27.23 -5.45 -9.85
CA ASP A 6 -27.96 -5.28 -8.60
C ASP A 6 -27.36 -4.12 -7.77
N GLY A 7 -28.24 -3.24 -7.28
CA GLY A 7 -27.83 -2.02 -6.54
C GLY A 7 -27.47 -0.82 -7.42
N VAL A 8 -27.52 -0.93 -8.74
CA VAL A 8 -27.24 0.17 -9.68
C VAL A 8 -28.53 0.62 -10.34
N ALA A 9 -28.88 1.90 -10.18
CA ALA A 9 -30.04 2.54 -10.80
C ALA A 9 -29.66 3.25 -12.11
N PRO A 10 -30.63 3.56 -12.98
CA PRO A 10 -30.41 4.43 -14.12
C PRO A 10 -29.84 5.79 -13.68
N GLY A 11 -28.78 6.25 -14.35
CA GLY A 11 -28.09 7.49 -14.01
C GLY A 11 -26.76 7.29 -13.26
N TYR A 12 -26.51 6.10 -12.71
CA TYR A 12 -25.19 5.79 -12.11
C TYR A 12 -24.08 5.83 -13.18
N LEU A 13 -22.92 6.31 -12.77
CA LEU A 13 -21.70 6.24 -13.55
C LEU A 13 -20.89 5.02 -13.14
N ILE A 14 -20.45 4.20 -14.10
CA ILE A 14 -19.71 2.97 -13.84
C ILE A 14 -18.30 3.10 -14.41
N ALA A 15 -17.28 2.83 -13.60
CA ALA A 15 -15.89 2.83 -14.05
C ALA A 15 -15.23 1.45 -13.89
N LEU A 16 -14.32 1.14 -14.80
CA LEU A 16 -13.39 0.03 -14.70
C LEU A 16 -11.99 0.59 -14.38
N GLY A 17 -11.37 0.10 -13.30
CA GLY A 17 -10.03 0.48 -12.88
C GLY A 17 -9.02 -0.65 -13.06
N CYS A 18 -7.83 -0.29 -13.53
CA CYS A 18 -6.72 -1.19 -13.78
C CYS A 18 -5.54 -0.78 -12.90
N GLU A 19 -5.24 -1.57 -11.88
CA GLU A 19 -4.08 -1.43 -11.02
C GLU A 19 -2.97 -2.40 -11.46
N GLY A 20 -1.72 -1.94 -11.46
CA GLY A 20 -0.57 -2.78 -11.79
C GLY A 20 0.75 -2.03 -11.57
N SER A 21 0.85 -1.32 -10.45
CA SER A 21 2.05 -0.54 -10.07
C SER A 21 3.21 -1.38 -9.56
N ALA A 22 2.91 -2.55 -8.98
CA ALA A 22 3.89 -3.45 -8.38
C ALA A 22 3.57 -4.92 -8.74
N ASN A 23 3.64 -5.83 -7.77
CA ASN A 23 3.46 -7.28 -8.03
C ASN A 23 1.99 -7.73 -8.11
N LYS A 24 1.03 -6.86 -7.85
CA LYS A 24 -0.40 -7.19 -7.97
C LYS A 24 -0.96 -6.57 -9.24
N LEU A 25 -1.71 -7.37 -9.97
CA LEU A 25 -2.55 -6.90 -11.06
C LEU A 25 -4.00 -6.96 -10.59
N GLY A 26 -4.68 -5.83 -10.54
CA GLY A 26 -6.06 -5.72 -10.08
C GLY A 26 -6.95 -5.09 -11.13
N ILE A 27 -8.14 -5.65 -11.32
CA ILE A 27 -9.21 -5.03 -12.11
C ILE A 27 -10.43 -4.89 -11.22
N GLY A 28 -10.92 -3.67 -11.08
CA GLY A 28 -12.09 -3.36 -10.27
C GLY A 28 -13.16 -2.65 -11.06
N ILE A 29 -14.41 -2.82 -10.67
CA ILE A 29 -15.57 -2.11 -11.26
C ILE A 29 -16.38 -1.53 -10.11
N ILE A 30 -16.63 -0.22 -10.18
CA ILE A 30 -17.40 0.54 -9.21
C ILE A 30 -18.46 1.38 -9.92
N ALA A 31 -19.57 1.61 -9.24
CA ALA A 31 -20.60 2.52 -9.69
C ALA A 31 -20.78 3.64 -8.66
N HIS A 32 -20.92 4.88 -9.13
CA HIS A 32 -21.29 6.02 -8.32
C HIS A 32 -22.67 6.52 -8.65
N ASP A 33 -23.44 6.86 -7.65
CA ASP A 33 -24.64 7.66 -7.77
C ASP A 33 -24.26 9.15 -7.80
N PRO A 34 -24.35 9.83 -8.93
CA PRO A 34 -23.92 11.23 -9.02
C PRO A 34 -24.83 12.19 -8.20
N THR A 35 -25.99 11.71 -7.73
CA THR A 35 -26.92 12.52 -6.94
C THR A 35 -26.58 12.49 -5.45
N THR A 36 -26.18 11.32 -4.94
CA THR A 36 -25.92 11.09 -3.52
C THR A 36 -24.44 10.97 -3.19
N GLY A 37 -23.58 10.81 -4.19
CA GLY A 37 -22.15 10.49 -4.03
C GLY A 37 -21.87 9.07 -3.54
N LYS A 38 -22.91 8.24 -3.38
CA LYS A 38 -22.75 6.88 -2.86
C LYS A 38 -22.05 5.97 -3.89
N SER A 39 -21.04 5.26 -3.43
CA SER A 39 -20.34 4.23 -4.19
C SER A 39 -20.99 2.84 -4.02
N THR A 40 -20.92 2.01 -5.07
CA THR A 40 -21.33 0.61 -5.05
C THR A 40 -20.24 -0.22 -5.73
N LEU A 41 -19.63 -1.12 -4.96
CA LEU A 41 -18.59 -2.02 -5.45
C LEU A 41 -19.24 -3.18 -6.22
N LEU A 42 -18.84 -3.34 -7.48
CA LEU A 42 -19.43 -4.35 -8.37
C LEU A 42 -18.49 -5.55 -8.61
N ALA A 43 -17.19 -5.32 -8.69
CA ALA A 43 -16.19 -6.39 -8.81
C ALA A 43 -14.81 -5.92 -8.33
N ASN A 44 -14.07 -6.83 -7.70
CA ASN A 44 -12.69 -6.56 -7.27
C ASN A 44 -11.81 -7.80 -7.44
N VAL A 45 -11.34 -8.05 -8.64
CA VAL A 45 -10.52 -9.22 -8.96
C VAL A 45 -9.04 -8.85 -9.01
N ARG A 46 -8.20 -9.73 -8.46
CA ARG A 46 -6.76 -9.52 -8.33
C ARG A 46 -5.99 -10.81 -8.59
N HIS A 47 -4.82 -10.68 -9.21
CA HIS A 47 -3.85 -11.77 -9.37
C HIS A 47 -2.46 -11.27 -8.93
N THR A 48 -1.86 -11.96 -7.97
CA THR A 48 -0.56 -11.58 -7.39
C THR A 48 0.57 -12.36 -8.07
N PHE A 49 1.63 -11.67 -8.45
CA PHE A 49 2.88 -12.28 -8.83
C PHE A 49 3.70 -12.61 -7.59
N ASN A 50 3.92 -13.89 -7.35
CA ASN A 50 4.78 -14.37 -6.28
C ASN A 50 6.18 -14.63 -6.85
N SER A 51 7.18 -13.91 -6.36
CA SER A 51 8.57 -14.14 -6.74
C SER A 51 9.10 -15.42 -6.10
N PRO A 52 10.10 -16.09 -6.73
CA PRO A 52 10.75 -17.23 -6.11
C PRO A 52 11.33 -16.91 -4.74
N PRO A 53 11.39 -17.89 -3.80
CA PRO A 53 11.96 -17.69 -2.48
C PRO A 53 13.37 -17.05 -2.54
N GLY A 54 13.66 -16.14 -1.63
CA GLY A 54 14.94 -15.42 -1.56
C GLY A 54 15.16 -14.34 -2.62
N THR A 55 14.19 -14.12 -3.53
CA THR A 55 14.27 -13.08 -4.55
C THR A 55 13.23 -11.98 -4.32
N GLY A 56 13.50 -10.77 -4.83
CA GLY A 56 12.51 -9.69 -4.93
C GLY A 56 11.74 -9.73 -6.23
N PHE A 57 10.84 -8.77 -6.41
CA PHE A 57 10.07 -8.63 -7.65
C PHE A 57 10.95 -8.04 -8.75
N LEU A 58 11.28 -8.84 -9.75
CA LEU A 58 11.98 -8.33 -10.94
C LEU A 58 10.97 -7.64 -11.86
N PRO A 59 11.19 -6.38 -12.26
CA PRO A 59 10.22 -5.62 -13.06
C PRO A 59 9.82 -6.32 -14.36
N LYS A 60 10.76 -7.00 -15.01
CA LYS A 60 10.53 -7.74 -16.26
C LYS A 60 9.56 -8.92 -16.06
N ASP A 61 9.76 -9.70 -15.01
CA ASP A 61 8.94 -10.88 -14.73
C ASP A 61 7.54 -10.49 -14.26
N THR A 62 7.46 -9.45 -13.42
CA THR A 62 6.19 -8.85 -12.99
C THR A 62 5.40 -8.33 -14.20
N ALA A 63 6.06 -7.63 -15.13
CA ALA A 63 5.42 -7.16 -16.35
C ALA A 63 4.93 -8.31 -17.25
N LYS A 64 5.71 -9.40 -17.35
CA LYS A 64 5.29 -10.61 -18.08
C LYS A 64 4.03 -11.22 -17.46
N HIS A 65 4.01 -11.32 -16.14
CA HIS A 65 2.82 -11.77 -15.39
C HIS A 65 1.61 -10.88 -15.69
N HIS A 66 1.73 -9.56 -15.62
CA HIS A 66 0.64 -8.64 -15.86
C HIS A 66 0.09 -8.80 -17.28
N ARG A 67 0.94 -8.88 -18.30
CA ARG A 67 0.49 -9.10 -19.68
C ARG A 67 -0.26 -10.41 -19.86
N ALA A 68 0.15 -11.47 -19.17
CA ALA A 68 -0.51 -12.78 -19.27
C ALA A 68 -1.91 -12.78 -18.63
N HIS A 69 -2.09 -12.02 -17.55
CA HIS A 69 -3.32 -12.06 -16.75
C HIS A 69 -4.28 -10.89 -17.00
N PHE A 70 -3.87 -9.83 -17.69
CA PHE A 70 -4.67 -8.61 -17.85
C PHE A 70 -6.04 -8.88 -18.49
N VAL A 71 -6.08 -9.49 -19.67
CA VAL A 71 -7.33 -9.76 -20.39
C VAL A 71 -8.23 -10.76 -19.64
N PRO A 72 -7.70 -11.90 -19.14
CA PRO A 72 -8.48 -12.80 -18.28
C PRO A 72 -9.14 -12.12 -17.09
N LEU A 73 -8.39 -11.25 -16.36
CA LEU A 73 -8.93 -10.51 -15.22
C LEU A 73 -10.01 -9.50 -15.64
N ALA A 74 -9.77 -8.73 -16.71
CA ALA A 74 -10.76 -7.77 -17.20
C ALA A 74 -12.09 -8.46 -17.56
N ARG A 75 -12.03 -9.64 -18.21
CA ARG A 75 -13.20 -10.45 -18.51
C ARG A 75 -13.87 -11.01 -17.25
N ALA A 76 -13.09 -11.40 -16.24
CA ALA A 76 -13.61 -11.88 -14.97
C ALA A 76 -14.34 -10.76 -14.22
N ALA A 77 -13.76 -9.57 -14.12
CA ALA A 77 -14.37 -8.41 -13.49
C ALA A 77 -15.70 -8.02 -14.14
N LEU A 78 -15.76 -7.94 -15.48
CA LEU A 78 -16.98 -7.62 -16.19
C LEU A 78 -18.09 -8.67 -15.95
N ARG A 79 -17.72 -9.96 -15.89
CA ARG A 79 -18.70 -11.03 -15.60
C ARG A 79 -19.19 -10.98 -14.16
N GLU A 80 -18.28 -10.78 -13.18
CA GLU A 80 -18.63 -10.66 -11.77
C GLU A 80 -19.55 -9.47 -11.51
N ALA A 81 -19.22 -8.32 -12.11
CA ALA A 81 -20.04 -7.12 -12.02
C ALA A 81 -21.37 -7.20 -12.80
N GLY A 82 -21.54 -8.14 -13.72
CA GLY A 82 -22.70 -8.16 -14.63
C GLY A 82 -22.76 -6.95 -15.56
N VAL A 83 -21.60 -6.32 -15.87
CA VAL A 83 -21.50 -5.09 -16.66
C VAL A 83 -20.99 -5.38 -18.06
N ALA A 84 -21.68 -4.84 -19.08
CA ALA A 84 -21.17 -4.81 -20.44
C ALA A 84 -20.27 -3.58 -20.65
N PRO A 85 -19.25 -3.65 -21.53
CA PRO A 85 -18.37 -2.52 -21.82
C PRO A 85 -19.09 -1.23 -22.24
N ALA A 86 -20.24 -1.37 -22.93
CA ALA A 86 -21.07 -0.23 -23.33
C ALA A 86 -21.61 0.59 -22.14
N GLN A 87 -21.79 -0.04 -20.98
CA GLN A 87 -22.31 0.60 -19.76
C GLN A 87 -21.25 1.37 -18.97
N LEU A 88 -19.96 1.17 -19.27
CA LEU A 88 -18.88 1.91 -18.62
C LEU A 88 -18.90 3.39 -19.04
N ALA A 89 -18.71 4.29 -18.08
CA ALA A 89 -18.51 5.71 -18.32
C ALA A 89 -17.04 6.00 -18.70
N CYS A 90 -16.08 5.31 -18.06
CA CYS A 90 -14.66 5.49 -18.33
C CYS A 90 -13.86 4.23 -17.98
N VAL A 91 -12.62 4.18 -18.48
CA VAL A 91 -11.58 3.23 -18.10
C VAL A 91 -10.49 3.99 -17.36
N CYS A 92 -10.18 3.56 -16.13
CA CYS A 92 -9.17 4.18 -15.28
C CYS A 92 -7.93 3.27 -15.21
N TYR A 93 -6.75 3.85 -15.08
CA TYR A 93 -5.51 3.10 -14.94
C TYR A 93 -4.53 3.78 -14.00
N THR A 94 -3.70 3.02 -13.35
CA THR A 94 -2.61 3.56 -12.53
C THR A 94 -1.55 4.22 -13.42
N LYS A 95 -1.51 5.56 -13.41
CA LYS A 95 -0.50 6.34 -14.12
C LYS A 95 0.86 6.29 -13.41
N GLY A 96 0.84 6.10 -12.11
CA GLY A 96 1.98 6.03 -11.20
C GLY A 96 1.61 6.53 -9.80
N PRO A 97 2.56 6.50 -8.84
CA PRO A 97 3.91 5.92 -8.95
C PRO A 97 3.90 4.40 -8.98
N GLY A 98 5.07 3.79 -9.28
CA GLY A 98 5.24 2.33 -9.27
C GLY A 98 6.43 1.86 -10.11
N MET A 99 6.53 0.54 -10.27
CA MET A 99 7.56 -0.10 -11.08
C MET A 99 7.27 0.13 -12.57
N GLY A 100 8.22 0.67 -13.32
CA GLY A 100 8.02 1.12 -14.70
C GLY A 100 7.46 0.06 -15.66
N ALA A 101 7.99 -1.14 -15.67
CA ALA A 101 7.56 -2.18 -16.61
C ALA A 101 6.16 -2.76 -16.31
N PRO A 102 5.77 -3.04 -15.06
CA PRO A 102 4.39 -3.37 -14.69
C PRO A 102 3.41 -2.24 -15.02
N LEU A 103 3.70 -0.99 -14.62
CA LEU A 103 2.89 0.18 -14.93
C LEU A 103 2.62 0.29 -16.44
N GLN A 104 3.69 0.18 -17.25
CA GLN A 104 3.57 0.25 -18.71
C GLN A 104 2.68 -0.87 -19.26
N SER A 105 2.84 -2.09 -18.76
CA SER A 105 2.02 -3.23 -19.21
C SER A 105 0.54 -3.00 -18.94
N THR A 106 0.20 -2.48 -17.75
CA THR A 106 -1.17 -2.18 -17.35
C THR A 106 -1.74 -0.98 -18.11
N ALA A 107 -0.96 0.11 -18.26
CA ALA A 107 -1.37 1.30 -19.02
C ALA A 107 -1.67 0.97 -20.49
N VAL A 108 -0.86 0.14 -21.14
CA VAL A 108 -1.10 -0.32 -22.51
C VAL A 108 -2.39 -1.15 -22.60
N GLY A 109 -2.61 -2.05 -21.63
CA GLY A 109 -3.85 -2.84 -21.54
C GLY A 109 -5.10 -1.96 -21.38
N ALA A 110 -5.08 -1.04 -20.43
CA ALA A 110 -6.18 -0.11 -20.19
C ALA A 110 -6.46 0.79 -21.40
N ARG A 111 -5.40 1.29 -22.04
CA ARG A 111 -5.50 2.09 -23.27
C ARG A 111 -6.14 1.29 -24.41
N ALA A 112 -5.76 0.02 -24.57
CA ALA A 112 -6.36 -0.85 -25.59
C ALA A 112 -7.85 -1.07 -25.34
N LEU A 113 -8.26 -1.30 -24.08
CA LEU A 113 -9.66 -1.43 -23.71
C LEU A 113 -10.44 -0.14 -23.95
N ALA A 114 -9.90 1.02 -23.56
CA ALA A 114 -10.52 2.32 -23.77
C ALA A 114 -10.77 2.60 -25.26
N LEU A 115 -9.79 2.30 -26.12
CA LEU A 115 -9.91 2.44 -27.57
C LEU A 115 -10.94 1.46 -28.17
N LEU A 116 -10.86 0.19 -27.78
CA LEU A 116 -11.76 -0.85 -28.28
C LEU A 116 -13.23 -0.58 -27.93
N TRP A 117 -13.48 -0.02 -26.76
CA TRP A 117 -14.82 0.24 -26.24
C TRP A 117 -15.28 1.70 -26.44
N GLU A 118 -14.43 2.52 -27.08
CA GLU A 118 -14.70 3.94 -27.31
C GLU A 118 -15.04 4.69 -26.00
N LYS A 119 -14.29 4.39 -24.93
CA LYS A 119 -14.48 5.00 -23.61
C LYS A 119 -13.37 5.99 -23.28
N PRO A 120 -13.68 7.10 -22.57
CA PRO A 120 -12.69 8.00 -22.02
C PRO A 120 -11.70 7.27 -21.13
N LEU A 121 -10.44 7.71 -21.16
CA LEU A 121 -9.36 7.18 -20.32
C LEU A 121 -9.03 8.16 -19.20
N VAL A 122 -8.79 7.65 -17.99
CA VAL A 122 -8.43 8.42 -16.80
C VAL A 122 -7.18 7.82 -16.15
N GLY A 123 -6.09 8.60 -16.16
CA GLY A 123 -4.86 8.25 -15.45
C GLY A 123 -4.93 8.67 -13.97
N VAL A 124 -4.75 7.74 -13.08
CA VAL A 124 -4.92 7.91 -11.63
C VAL A 124 -3.59 7.81 -10.92
N ASN A 125 -3.39 8.67 -9.91
CA ASN A 125 -2.29 8.52 -8.98
C ASN A 125 -2.60 7.38 -7.99
N HIS A 126 -1.70 6.41 -7.90
CA HIS A 126 -1.85 5.23 -7.06
C HIS A 126 -2.08 5.55 -5.58
N CYS A 127 -1.32 6.52 -5.02
CA CYS A 127 -1.46 6.93 -3.63
C CYS A 127 -2.82 7.58 -3.36
N VAL A 128 -3.27 8.44 -4.27
CA VAL A 128 -4.61 9.05 -4.21
C VAL A 128 -5.69 7.98 -4.29
N GLY A 129 -5.49 6.94 -5.11
CA GLY A 129 -6.39 5.78 -5.15
C GLY A 129 -6.58 5.14 -3.77
N HIS A 130 -5.49 4.86 -3.05
CA HIS A 130 -5.55 4.31 -1.69
C HIS A 130 -6.25 5.25 -0.71
N ILE A 131 -5.96 6.55 -0.77
CA ILE A 131 -6.53 7.54 0.15
C ILE A 131 -8.05 7.65 -0.05
N GLU A 132 -8.50 7.87 -1.29
CA GLU A 132 -9.93 8.05 -1.58
C GLU A 132 -10.73 6.77 -1.29
N MET A 133 -10.19 5.60 -1.64
CA MET A 133 -10.83 4.33 -1.29
C MET A 133 -10.92 4.11 0.21
N GLY A 134 -9.85 4.45 0.93
CA GLY A 134 -9.82 4.38 2.39
C GLY A 134 -10.87 5.29 3.02
N ARG A 135 -11.00 6.52 2.52
CA ARG A 135 -12.01 7.49 2.98
C ARG A 135 -13.44 6.99 2.71
N ASP A 136 -13.71 6.49 1.52
CA ASP A 136 -15.03 5.97 1.13
C ASP A 136 -15.47 4.80 2.03
N ILE A 137 -14.56 3.82 2.25
CA ILE A 137 -14.87 2.63 3.07
C ILE A 137 -15.02 2.95 4.55
N THR A 138 -14.22 3.88 5.09
CA THR A 138 -14.22 4.19 6.53
C THR A 138 -15.14 5.34 6.90
N GLY A 139 -15.61 6.12 5.93
CA GLY A 139 -16.41 7.32 6.14
C GLY A 139 -15.63 8.46 6.79
N THR A 140 -14.29 8.45 6.72
CA THR A 140 -13.47 9.56 7.24
C THR A 140 -13.54 10.75 6.30
N ASP A 141 -13.67 11.93 6.88
CA ASP A 141 -13.80 13.15 6.09
C ASP A 141 -12.43 13.78 5.78
N ASP A 142 -11.70 14.23 6.77
CA ASP A 142 -10.41 14.90 6.62
C ASP A 142 -9.33 14.33 7.56
N PRO A 143 -8.96 13.06 7.41
CA PRO A 143 -7.97 12.41 8.27
C PRO A 143 -6.54 12.84 7.90
N VAL A 144 -5.64 12.79 8.89
CA VAL A 144 -4.22 12.59 8.59
C VAL A 144 -4.05 11.17 8.07
N VAL A 145 -3.41 11.02 6.93
CA VAL A 145 -3.21 9.73 6.29
C VAL A 145 -1.79 9.24 6.52
N LEU A 146 -1.64 8.04 7.07
CA LEU A 146 -0.40 7.29 7.04
C LEU A 146 -0.47 6.29 5.88
N TYR A 147 0.26 6.58 4.81
CA TYR A 147 0.39 5.69 3.67
C TYR A 147 1.68 4.88 3.77
N VAL A 148 1.55 3.56 3.94
CA VAL A 148 2.66 2.62 4.15
C VAL A 148 2.56 1.40 3.26
N SER A 149 3.51 1.26 2.35
CA SER A 149 3.56 0.17 1.37
C SER A 149 4.99 -0.28 1.09
N GLY A 150 5.17 -1.21 0.19
CA GLY A 150 6.50 -1.63 -0.29
C GLY A 150 7.25 -0.54 -1.05
N GLY A 151 6.56 0.44 -1.63
CA GLY A 151 7.13 1.51 -2.45
C GLY A 151 7.05 2.90 -1.83
N ASN A 152 6.15 3.12 -0.87
CA ASN A 152 5.89 4.44 -0.29
C ASN A 152 5.77 4.38 1.22
N THR A 153 6.24 5.45 1.88
CA THR A 153 6.02 5.73 3.29
C THR A 153 5.84 7.23 3.41
N GLN A 154 4.61 7.68 3.61
CA GLN A 154 4.25 9.09 3.62
C GLN A 154 3.22 9.39 4.71
N VAL A 155 3.37 10.52 5.38
CA VAL A 155 2.35 11.13 6.22
C VAL A 155 1.76 12.31 5.46
N ILE A 156 0.45 12.29 5.25
CA ILE A 156 -0.23 13.16 4.30
C ILE A 156 -1.42 13.83 4.99
N ALA A 157 -1.69 15.08 4.66
CA ALA A 157 -2.94 15.76 5.02
C ALA A 157 -3.48 16.53 3.81
N TYR A 158 -4.80 16.70 3.79
CA TYR A 158 -5.45 17.44 2.71
C TYR A 158 -5.44 18.94 3.01
N ALA A 159 -5.03 19.74 2.03
CA ALA A 159 -5.12 21.19 2.10
C ALA A 159 -5.10 21.78 0.67
N GLU A 160 -5.91 22.82 0.44
CA GLU A 160 -5.94 23.57 -0.82
C GLU A 160 -6.10 22.66 -2.06
N GLN A 161 -7.07 21.78 -2.00
CA GLN A 161 -7.39 20.80 -3.06
C GLN A 161 -6.20 19.91 -3.46
N ARG A 162 -5.31 19.58 -2.52
CA ARG A 162 -4.19 18.66 -2.71
C ARG A 162 -3.93 17.83 -1.46
N TYR A 163 -3.45 16.65 -1.66
CA TYR A 163 -2.86 15.83 -0.63
C TYR A 163 -1.42 16.25 -0.39
N ARG A 164 -1.18 17.04 0.65
CA ARG A 164 0.14 17.56 1.02
C ARG A 164 0.93 16.52 1.79
N ILE A 165 2.18 16.28 1.39
CA ILE A 165 3.09 15.38 2.10
C ILE A 165 3.72 16.18 3.23
N PHE A 166 3.41 15.82 4.47
CA PHE A 166 3.99 16.40 5.68
C PHE A 166 5.32 15.77 6.04
N GLY A 167 5.47 14.47 5.77
CA GLY A 167 6.70 13.74 5.98
C GLY A 167 6.74 12.50 5.10
N GLU A 168 7.94 12.07 4.74
CA GLU A 168 8.15 10.88 3.92
C GLU A 168 9.47 10.19 4.27
N THR A 169 9.65 8.97 3.79
CA THR A 169 10.96 8.30 3.92
C THR A 169 12.00 8.99 3.05
N LEU A 170 13.20 9.17 3.61
CA LEU A 170 14.34 9.78 2.91
C LEU A 170 15.06 8.78 1.99
N ASP A 171 14.79 7.49 2.15
CA ASP A 171 15.52 6.42 1.43
C ASP A 171 14.59 5.30 0.95
N ILE A 172 14.42 4.23 1.71
CA ILE A 172 13.56 3.10 1.35
C ILE A 172 12.22 3.17 2.09
N ALA A 173 11.16 2.65 1.47
CA ALA A 173 9.87 2.52 2.13
C ALA A 173 9.92 1.47 3.25
N VAL A 174 9.09 1.64 4.29
CA VAL A 174 9.03 0.71 5.43
C VAL A 174 8.72 -0.73 4.98
N GLY A 175 7.80 -0.92 4.03
CA GLY A 175 7.51 -2.25 3.50
C GLY A 175 8.70 -2.88 2.79
N ASN A 176 9.48 -2.10 2.04
CA ASN A 176 10.73 -2.58 1.44
C ASN A 176 11.76 -2.96 2.51
N CYS A 177 11.86 -2.19 3.60
CA CYS A 177 12.72 -2.51 4.74
C CYS A 177 12.35 -3.88 5.31
N LEU A 178 11.08 -4.11 5.61
CA LEU A 178 10.56 -5.39 6.12
C LEU A 178 10.80 -6.53 5.12
N ASP A 179 10.48 -6.35 3.85
CA ASP A 179 10.66 -7.38 2.81
C ASP A 179 12.13 -7.77 2.61
N ARG A 180 13.05 -6.80 2.70
CA ARG A 180 14.48 -7.07 2.61
C ARG A 180 14.98 -7.81 3.84
N PHE A 181 14.54 -7.42 5.02
CA PHE A 181 14.90 -8.12 6.25
C PHE A 181 14.33 -9.56 6.29
N ALA A 182 13.12 -9.78 5.81
CA ALA A 182 12.58 -11.12 5.63
C ALA A 182 13.50 -12.01 4.78
N ARG A 183 14.06 -11.48 3.69
CA ARG A 183 15.04 -12.21 2.86
C ARG A 183 16.34 -12.49 3.60
N THR A 184 16.81 -11.55 4.42
CA THR A 184 17.99 -11.76 5.28
C THR A 184 17.77 -12.93 6.23
N LEU A 185 16.58 -13.09 6.78
CA LEU A 185 16.23 -14.22 7.67
C LEU A 185 15.83 -15.50 6.92
N GLY A 186 15.72 -15.47 5.59
CA GLY A 186 15.23 -16.61 4.80
C GLY A 186 13.73 -16.88 4.96
N ILE A 187 12.96 -15.89 5.38
CA ILE A 187 11.49 -15.97 5.55
C ILE A 187 10.84 -16.11 4.16
N PRO A 188 9.82 -16.99 4.00
CA PRO A 188 9.10 -17.18 2.74
C PRO A 188 8.43 -15.92 2.23
N ASN A 189 8.25 -15.82 0.91
CA ASN A 189 7.50 -14.73 0.27
C ASN A 189 5.97 -14.93 0.32
N ASP A 190 5.50 -16.13 0.59
CA ASP A 190 4.07 -16.49 0.62
C ASP A 190 3.54 -16.51 2.07
N PRO A 191 2.39 -15.91 2.40
CA PRO A 191 1.53 -15.09 1.54
C PRO A 191 2.12 -13.68 1.26
N ALA A 192 2.92 -13.13 2.19
CA ALA A 192 3.68 -11.89 2.05
C ALA A 192 4.80 -11.82 3.09
N PRO A 193 6.01 -11.30 2.74
CA PRO A 193 7.14 -11.23 3.67
C PRO A 193 6.81 -10.44 4.94
N GLY A 194 6.18 -9.25 4.80
CA GLY A 194 5.81 -8.41 5.94
C GLY A 194 4.81 -9.07 6.89
N TYR A 195 3.85 -9.83 6.35
CA TYR A 195 2.94 -10.65 7.18
C TYR A 195 3.70 -11.73 7.94
N ASN A 196 4.62 -12.42 7.29
CA ASN A 196 5.41 -13.48 7.94
C ASN A 196 6.34 -12.93 9.04
N ILE A 197 6.89 -11.71 8.85
CA ILE A 197 7.61 -10.99 9.91
C ILE A 197 6.69 -10.73 11.11
N GLU A 198 5.47 -10.26 10.87
CA GLU A 198 4.48 -10.01 11.93
C GLU A 198 4.17 -11.29 12.71
N GLN A 199 3.92 -12.42 12.00
CA GLN A 199 3.64 -13.69 12.66
C GLN A 199 4.84 -14.19 13.49
N LEU A 200 6.06 -13.97 13.03
CA LEU A 200 7.26 -14.34 13.77
C LEU A 200 7.49 -13.39 14.95
N ALA A 201 7.26 -12.10 14.81
CA ALA A 201 7.33 -11.13 15.89
C ALA A 201 6.36 -11.43 17.05
N LYS A 202 5.17 -11.98 16.75
CA LYS A 202 4.19 -12.42 17.79
C LYS A 202 4.71 -13.56 18.65
N GLN A 203 5.76 -14.28 18.22
CA GLN A 203 6.39 -15.37 18.98
C GLN A 203 7.52 -14.89 19.90
N ALA A 204 7.90 -13.63 19.83
CA ALA A 204 8.90 -13.03 20.70
C ALA A 204 8.42 -13.01 22.16
N SER A 205 9.35 -13.05 23.10
CA SER A 205 9.04 -12.96 24.54
C SER A 205 8.39 -11.62 24.91
N GLY A 206 8.58 -10.58 24.09
CA GLY A 206 8.14 -9.21 24.34
C GLY A 206 8.95 -8.47 25.41
N ASN A 207 9.92 -9.12 26.03
CA ASN A 207 10.73 -8.55 27.11
C ASN A 207 12.09 -8.02 26.62
N VAL A 208 12.46 -8.32 25.37
CA VAL A 208 13.75 -7.93 24.80
C VAL A 208 13.52 -7.06 23.58
N LEU A 209 13.90 -5.79 23.70
CA LEU A 209 14.00 -4.89 22.55
C LEU A 209 15.49 -4.74 22.23
N LEU A 210 15.87 -5.26 21.07
CA LEU A 210 17.26 -5.13 20.59
C LEU A 210 17.51 -3.69 20.17
N ASP A 211 18.72 -3.19 20.45
CA ASP A 211 19.10 -1.81 20.15
C ASP A 211 19.23 -1.62 18.63
N LEU A 212 18.34 -0.82 18.07
CA LEU A 212 18.31 -0.42 16.67
C LEU A 212 18.32 1.11 16.55
N PRO A 213 18.96 1.67 15.51
CA PRO A 213 18.93 3.11 15.30
C PRO A 213 17.51 3.64 15.20
N TYR A 214 17.27 4.80 15.81
CA TYR A 214 16.02 5.54 15.72
C TYR A 214 16.22 6.77 14.83
N ALA A 215 15.70 6.74 13.60
CA ALA A 215 16.06 7.69 12.55
C ALA A 215 14.87 8.55 12.10
N VAL A 216 14.35 9.38 13.00
CA VAL A 216 13.38 10.44 12.70
C VAL A 216 14.10 11.78 12.57
N LYS A 217 13.81 12.54 11.51
CA LYS A 217 14.34 13.87 11.22
C LYS A 217 13.23 14.85 10.91
N GLY A 218 12.75 15.56 11.93
CA GLY A 218 11.58 16.43 11.81
C GLY A 218 10.32 15.59 11.52
N MET A 219 9.77 15.72 10.32
CA MET A 219 8.62 14.93 9.85
C MET A 219 9.02 13.74 8.99
N ASP A 220 10.30 13.65 8.61
CA ASP A 220 10.81 12.59 7.75
C ASP A 220 11.46 11.46 8.56
N CYS A 221 11.61 10.30 7.94
CA CYS A 221 12.23 9.12 8.53
C CYS A 221 13.16 8.41 7.53
N SER A 222 14.02 7.53 8.05
CA SER A 222 14.97 6.76 7.26
C SER A 222 15.02 5.32 7.77
N PHE A 223 15.01 4.34 6.88
CA PHE A 223 14.98 2.92 7.23
C PHE A 223 16.23 2.14 6.79
N SER A 224 17.08 2.69 5.92
CA SER A 224 18.28 1.99 5.43
C SER A 224 19.26 1.67 6.53
N GLY A 225 19.50 2.61 7.47
CA GLY A 225 20.39 2.40 8.61
C GLY A 225 19.87 1.36 9.58
N ILE A 226 18.55 1.36 9.83
CA ILE A 226 17.88 0.37 10.68
C ILE A 226 17.99 -1.02 10.07
N LEU A 227 17.74 -1.14 8.75
CA LEU A 227 17.89 -2.40 8.04
C LEU A 227 19.34 -2.93 8.13
N ALA A 228 20.34 -2.08 7.91
CA ALA A 228 21.74 -2.48 8.02
C ALA A 228 22.10 -2.97 9.44
N ALA A 229 21.60 -2.30 10.48
CA ALA A 229 21.78 -2.73 11.87
C ALA A 229 21.10 -4.07 12.15
N ALA A 230 19.86 -4.26 11.68
CA ALA A 230 19.14 -5.53 11.81
C ALA A 230 19.85 -6.67 11.06
N ASP A 231 20.40 -6.41 9.86
CA ASP A 231 21.20 -7.37 9.11
C ASP A 231 22.48 -7.81 9.87
N LEU A 232 23.13 -6.87 10.57
CA LEU A 232 24.29 -7.18 11.45
C LEU A 232 23.88 -8.06 12.64
N LEU A 233 22.76 -7.73 13.30
CA LEU A 233 22.24 -8.56 14.40
C LEU A 233 21.85 -9.97 13.91
N ALA A 234 21.27 -10.10 12.73
CA ALA A 234 20.98 -11.39 12.11
C ALA A 234 22.27 -12.20 11.80
N ALA A 235 23.36 -11.53 11.42
CA ALA A 235 24.66 -12.18 11.24
C ALA A 235 25.26 -12.65 12.59
N GLN A 236 25.13 -11.85 13.65
CA GLN A 236 25.54 -12.23 15.01
C GLN A 236 24.73 -13.44 15.51
N MET A 237 23.42 -13.46 15.34
CA MET A 237 22.56 -14.59 15.67
C MET A 237 23.06 -15.89 15.01
N ARG A 238 23.30 -15.86 13.67
CA ARG A 238 23.84 -17.04 12.97
C ARG A 238 25.21 -17.49 13.47
N ALA A 239 26.04 -16.53 13.87
CA ALA A 239 27.35 -16.86 14.46
C ALA A 239 27.19 -17.51 15.84
N GLN A 240 26.23 -17.09 16.65
CA GLN A 240 25.87 -17.74 17.91
C GLN A 240 25.40 -19.17 17.68
N ASP A 241 24.41 -19.37 16.77
CA ASP A 241 23.89 -20.70 16.45
C ASP A 241 24.99 -21.64 15.93
N ALA A 242 25.91 -21.14 15.11
CA ALA A 242 27.01 -21.93 14.58
C ALA A 242 28.03 -22.34 15.67
N ARG A 243 28.26 -21.52 16.69
CA ARG A 243 29.10 -21.84 17.86
C ARG A 243 28.44 -22.89 18.76
N GLU A 244 27.16 -22.69 19.06
CA GLU A 244 26.37 -23.66 19.83
C GLU A 244 26.37 -25.05 19.16
N ALA A 245 26.20 -25.09 17.84
CA ALA A 245 26.25 -26.33 17.07
C ALA A 245 27.62 -27.04 17.14
N ARG A 246 28.72 -26.30 17.38
CA ARG A 246 30.08 -26.84 17.59
C ARG A 246 30.38 -27.16 19.06
N GLY A 247 29.46 -26.92 19.99
CA GLY A 247 29.66 -27.11 21.44
C GLY A 247 30.65 -26.09 22.04
N GLU A 248 30.86 -24.94 21.39
CA GLU A 248 31.74 -23.87 21.89
C GLU A 248 31.00 -23.07 22.97
N PRO A 249 31.67 -22.66 24.06
CA PRO A 249 31.04 -21.85 25.11
C PRO A 249 30.61 -20.49 24.57
N ALA A 250 29.53 -19.94 25.13
CA ALA A 250 29.11 -18.55 24.85
C ALA A 250 30.28 -17.59 25.10
N VAL A 251 30.49 -16.64 24.20
CA VAL A 251 31.55 -15.62 24.38
C VAL A 251 31.13 -14.71 25.52
N ASP A 252 31.99 -14.59 26.55
CA ASP A 252 31.83 -13.84 27.78
C ASP A 252 30.91 -14.43 28.86
N ALA A 253 31.43 -15.44 29.55
CA ALA A 253 30.91 -15.82 30.88
C ALA A 253 31.07 -14.70 31.95
N ASN A 254 31.69 -13.56 31.61
CA ASN A 254 31.96 -12.43 32.51
C ASN A 254 31.22 -11.13 32.17
N ALA A 255 30.57 -11.01 31.00
CA ALA A 255 29.71 -9.89 30.70
C ALA A 255 28.27 -10.38 30.91
N GLY A 256 27.52 -9.72 31.81
CA GLY A 256 26.19 -10.13 32.26
C GLY A 256 25.30 -10.72 31.15
N GLU A 257 24.18 -11.36 31.52
CA GLU A 257 23.32 -12.18 30.65
C GLU A 257 23.36 -11.77 29.18
N THR A 258 24.10 -12.50 28.36
CA THR A 258 24.08 -12.31 26.90
C THR A 258 22.70 -12.74 26.42
N VAL A 259 21.88 -11.75 26.07
CA VAL A 259 20.55 -12.01 25.50
C VAL A 259 20.74 -12.84 24.23
N ARG A 260 20.17 -14.03 24.21
CA ARG A 260 20.14 -14.86 23.01
C ARG A 260 19.28 -14.18 21.96
N ILE A 261 19.88 -13.82 20.84
CA ILE A 261 19.15 -13.25 19.71
C ILE A 261 18.43 -14.36 18.98
N THR A 262 17.11 -14.23 18.81
CA THR A 262 16.29 -15.15 18.02
C THR A 262 15.67 -14.45 16.82
N PRO A 263 15.25 -15.20 15.79
CA PRO A 263 14.51 -14.59 14.66
C PRO A 263 13.25 -13.85 15.10
N ALA A 264 12.55 -14.34 16.13
CA ALA A 264 11.34 -13.72 16.65
C ALA A 264 11.64 -12.36 17.31
N GLU A 265 12.68 -12.26 18.14
CA GLU A 265 13.09 -11.01 18.78
C GLU A 265 13.65 -10.00 17.80
N LEU A 266 14.35 -10.45 16.75
CA LEU A 266 14.77 -9.59 15.66
C LEU A 266 13.57 -8.98 14.91
N CYS A 267 12.59 -9.81 14.53
CA CYS A 267 11.37 -9.34 13.87
C CYS A 267 10.56 -8.41 14.77
N TYR A 268 10.43 -8.74 16.06
CA TYR A 268 9.76 -7.90 17.04
C TYR A 268 10.44 -6.54 17.18
N SER A 269 11.73 -6.51 17.43
CA SER A 269 12.50 -5.29 17.64
C SER A 269 12.50 -4.39 16.41
N LEU A 270 12.64 -4.96 15.22
CA LEU A 270 12.55 -4.19 13.97
C LEU A 270 11.17 -3.58 13.83
N GLN A 271 10.11 -4.37 14.02
CA GLN A 271 8.73 -3.93 13.91
C GLN A 271 8.41 -2.81 14.92
N GLU A 272 8.73 -2.99 16.20
CA GLU A 272 8.49 -1.99 17.25
C GLU A 272 9.20 -0.66 16.92
N THR A 273 10.47 -0.73 16.51
CA THR A 273 11.26 0.47 16.21
C THR A 273 10.72 1.25 15.03
N VAL A 274 10.48 0.57 13.89
CA VAL A 274 10.01 1.27 12.68
C VAL A 274 8.58 1.81 12.85
N PHE A 275 7.72 1.09 13.57
CA PHE A 275 6.35 1.55 13.81
C PHE A 275 6.29 2.70 14.82
N ALA A 276 7.13 2.70 15.86
CA ALA A 276 7.24 3.84 16.77
C ALA A 276 7.60 5.13 16.03
N MET A 277 8.53 5.06 15.07
CA MET A 277 8.87 6.20 14.22
C MET A 277 7.69 6.70 13.39
N LEU A 278 6.91 5.77 12.79
CA LEU A 278 5.72 6.13 12.01
C LEU A 278 4.62 6.75 12.87
N VAL A 279 4.42 6.22 14.08
CA VAL A 279 3.47 6.79 15.06
C VAL A 279 3.88 8.20 15.45
N GLU A 280 5.17 8.42 15.76
CA GLU A 280 5.69 9.73 16.16
C GLU A 280 5.47 10.80 15.08
N ILE A 281 5.84 10.53 13.82
CA ILE A 281 5.66 11.51 12.74
C ILE A 281 4.18 11.73 12.40
N THR A 282 3.34 10.71 12.52
CA THR A 282 1.89 10.83 12.32
C THR A 282 1.26 11.69 13.42
N GLU A 283 1.66 11.47 14.68
CA GLU A 283 1.21 12.26 15.82
C GLU A 283 1.55 13.75 15.67
N ARG A 284 2.79 14.06 15.22
CA ARG A 284 3.19 15.43 14.91
C ARG A 284 2.33 16.07 13.83
N ALA A 285 2.01 15.31 12.76
CA ALA A 285 1.14 15.81 11.71
C ALA A 285 -0.27 16.09 12.21
N MET A 286 -0.85 15.19 13.02
CA MET A 286 -2.16 15.40 13.66
C MET A 286 -2.15 16.68 14.51
N ALA A 287 -1.11 16.87 15.32
CA ALA A 287 -0.96 18.06 16.15
C ALA A 287 -0.86 19.35 15.32
N HIS A 288 -0.16 19.29 14.19
CA HIS A 288 0.06 20.42 13.31
C HIS A 288 -1.22 20.84 12.56
N VAL A 289 -1.95 19.86 12.00
CA VAL A 289 -3.17 20.15 11.21
C VAL A 289 -4.43 20.22 12.07
N GLY A 290 -4.38 19.81 13.35
CA GLY A 290 -5.53 19.80 14.26
C GLY A 290 -6.55 18.69 13.95
N SER A 291 -6.18 17.64 13.20
CA SER A 291 -7.07 16.52 12.89
C SER A 291 -7.14 15.56 14.08
N ALA A 292 -8.34 15.06 14.36
CA ALA A 292 -8.60 14.00 15.34
C ALA A 292 -8.73 12.60 14.70
N GLN A 293 -8.55 12.49 13.38
CA GLN A 293 -8.69 11.24 12.66
C GLN A 293 -7.37 10.85 11.98
N VAL A 294 -7.02 9.57 12.07
CA VAL A 294 -5.94 8.95 11.28
C VAL A 294 -6.52 7.90 10.38
N LEU A 295 -6.15 7.92 9.12
CA LEU A 295 -6.44 6.87 8.15
C LEU A 295 -5.14 6.16 7.77
N VAL A 296 -5.06 4.86 8.03
CA VAL A 296 -3.91 4.03 7.65
C VAL A 296 -4.23 3.28 6.37
N VAL A 297 -3.41 3.49 5.34
CA VAL A 297 -3.60 2.87 4.01
C VAL A 297 -2.30 2.24 3.49
N GLY A 298 -2.42 1.35 2.50
CA GLY A 298 -1.32 0.57 1.95
C GLY A 298 -1.14 -0.78 2.65
N GLY A 299 -0.43 -1.71 2.01
CA GLY A 299 -0.35 -3.11 2.46
C GLY A 299 0.29 -3.31 3.85
N VAL A 300 1.23 -2.44 4.26
CA VAL A 300 1.81 -2.49 5.62
C VAL A 300 0.79 -2.02 6.67
N GLY A 301 -0.19 -1.22 6.26
CA GLY A 301 -1.29 -0.77 7.11
C GLY A 301 -2.19 -1.90 7.65
N CYS A 302 -2.14 -3.09 7.05
CA CYS A 302 -2.83 -4.28 7.56
C CYS A 302 -2.17 -4.88 8.81
N ASN A 303 -0.95 -4.47 9.16
CA ASN A 303 -0.23 -5.00 10.32
C ASN A 303 -0.96 -4.61 11.61
N GLU A 304 -1.37 -5.62 12.39
CA GLU A 304 -2.16 -5.44 13.62
C GLU A 304 -1.39 -4.64 14.69
N ARG A 305 -0.07 -4.82 14.77
CA ARG A 305 0.75 -4.07 15.74
C ARG A 305 0.82 -2.60 15.40
N LEU A 306 1.00 -2.26 14.11
CA LEU A 306 0.95 -0.86 13.67
C LEU A 306 -0.40 -0.23 13.97
N GLN A 307 -1.49 -0.93 13.70
CA GLN A 307 -2.84 -0.45 14.00
C GLN A 307 -3.06 -0.26 15.51
N ALA A 308 -2.57 -1.18 16.34
CA ALA A 308 -2.68 -1.09 17.79
C ALA A 308 -1.90 0.12 18.35
N MET A 309 -0.64 0.31 17.91
CA MET A 309 0.18 1.47 18.34
C MET A 309 -0.44 2.79 17.88
N MET A 310 -0.91 2.85 16.65
CA MET A 310 -1.59 4.03 16.09
C MET A 310 -2.91 4.32 16.82
N GLY A 311 -3.67 3.27 17.14
CA GLY A 311 -4.91 3.37 17.92
C GLY A 311 -4.70 3.92 19.31
N GLN A 312 -3.66 3.46 20.00
CA GLN A 312 -3.28 3.97 21.31
C GLN A 312 -2.93 5.46 21.24
N MET A 313 -2.05 5.86 20.32
CA MET A 313 -1.66 7.26 20.12
C MET A 313 -2.87 8.14 19.81
N ALA A 314 -3.74 7.70 18.89
CA ALA A 314 -4.93 8.46 18.51
C ALA A 314 -5.89 8.64 19.71
N ALA A 315 -6.11 7.58 20.50
CA ALA A 315 -6.96 7.63 21.69
C ALA A 315 -6.41 8.58 22.78
N GLU A 316 -5.09 8.57 23.01
CA GLU A 316 -4.43 9.48 23.96
C GLU A 316 -4.57 10.95 23.54
N ARG A 317 -4.77 11.21 22.26
CA ARG A 317 -5.08 12.55 21.71
C ARG A 317 -6.57 12.84 21.59
N GLY A 318 -7.45 11.95 22.07
CA GLY A 318 -8.91 12.09 21.93
C GLY A 318 -9.41 11.90 20.50
N GLY A 319 -8.63 11.25 19.65
CA GLY A 319 -8.95 10.97 18.25
C GLY A 319 -9.25 9.49 17.98
N THR A 320 -9.33 9.15 16.70
CA THR A 320 -9.65 7.80 16.20
C THR A 320 -8.72 7.38 15.10
N VAL A 321 -8.43 6.07 15.02
CA VAL A 321 -7.72 5.45 13.91
C VAL A 321 -8.72 4.67 13.04
N HIS A 322 -8.51 4.77 11.73
CA HIS A 322 -9.30 4.07 10.73
C HIS A 322 -8.32 3.32 9.81
N ALA A 323 -8.65 2.08 9.50
CA ALA A 323 -7.92 1.27 8.55
C ALA A 323 -8.91 0.43 7.73
N THR A 324 -8.56 0.14 6.50
CA THR A 324 -9.34 -0.78 5.67
C THR A 324 -8.81 -2.19 5.83
N ASP A 325 -9.67 -3.18 5.58
CA ASP A 325 -9.24 -4.56 5.50
C ASP A 325 -8.35 -4.82 4.26
N GLU A 326 -7.75 -6.01 4.18
CA GLU A 326 -6.80 -6.39 3.13
C GLU A 326 -7.36 -6.30 1.70
N ARG A 327 -8.69 -6.35 1.53
CA ARG A 327 -9.33 -6.24 0.21
C ARG A 327 -9.09 -4.87 -0.41
N PHE A 328 -8.99 -3.83 0.42
CA PHE A 328 -8.88 -2.42 0.02
C PHE A 328 -7.52 -1.81 0.39
N ALA A 329 -6.90 -2.23 1.49
CA ALA A 329 -5.57 -1.76 1.90
C ALA A 329 -4.46 -2.23 0.96
N ILE A 330 -4.57 -3.46 0.44
CA ILE A 330 -3.63 -4.01 -0.56
C ILE A 330 -4.03 -3.52 -1.95
N ASP A 331 -3.04 -3.29 -2.83
CA ASP A 331 -3.24 -2.83 -4.22
C ASP A 331 -4.38 -3.58 -4.91
N ASN A 332 -5.32 -2.85 -5.46
CA ASN A 332 -6.54 -3.38 -6.06
C ASN A 332 -7.08 -2.49 -7.17
N GLY A 333 -7.94 -3.03 -8.03
CA GLY A 333 -8.50 -2.31 -9.17
C GLY A 333 -9.58 -1.30 -8.78
N ILE A 334 -10.31 -1.55 -7.69
CA ILE A 334 -11.42 -0.67 -7.26
C ILE A 334 -10.91 0.71 -6.83
N MET A 335 -9.80 0.80 -6.10
CA MET A 335 -9.25 2.09 -5.68
C MET A 335 -8.90 3.00 -6.86
N ILE A 336 -8.47 2.39 -7.97
CA ILE A 336 -8.18 3.12 -9.21
C ILE A 336 -9.47 3.49 -9.94
N ALA A 337 -10.46 2.62 -9.95
CA ALA A 337 -11.78 2.91 -10.51
C ALA A 337 -12.47 4.05 -9.73
N HIS A 338 -12.43 3.99 -8.38
CA HIS A 338 -13.05 4.98 -7.50
C HIS A 338 -12.44 6.37 -7.68
N ALA A 339 -11.14 6.53 -7.45
CA ALA A 339 -10.48 7.83 -7.60
C ALA A 339 -10.54 8.35 -9.05
N GLY A 340 -10.48 7.45 -10.03
CA GLY A 340 -10.65 7.81 -11.43
C GLY A 340 -12.06 8.28 -11.76
N LEU A 341 -13.10 7.69 -11.17
CA LEU A 341 -14.48 8.09 -11.38
C LEU A 341 -14.78 9.44 -10.72
N LEU A 342 -14.26 9.68 -9.50
CA LEU A 342 -14.31 11.00 -8.86
C LEU A 342 -13.69 12.09 -9.75
N ALA A 343 -12.50 11.84 -10.29
CA ALA A 343 -11.87 12.76 -11.23
C ALA A 343 -12.69 12.94 -12.53
N PHE A 344 -13.26 11.84 -13.04
CA PHE A 344 -14.11 11.87 -14.24
C PHE A 344 -15.36 12.75 -14.06
N GLU A 345 -16.00 12.71 -12.92
CA GLU A 345 -17.18 13.51 -12.56
C GLU A 345 -16.87 15.02 -12.58
N THR A 346 -15.64 15.41 -12.23
CA THR A 346 -15.19 16.81 -12.34
C THR A 346 -14.81 17.24 -13.76
N GLY A 347 -15.02 16.39 -14.75
CA GLY A 347 -14.69 16.65 -16.15
C GLY A 347 -13.28 16.24 -16.57
N PHE A 348 -12.47 15.65 -15.66
CA PHE A 348 -11.11 15.25 -16.01
C PHE A 348 -11.09 14.05 -16.96
N ARG A 349 -10.25 14.12 -17.97
CA ARG A 349 -9.98 13.08 -18.98
C ARG A 349 -8.48 13.09 -19.30
N THR A 350 -7.92 11.94 -19.58
CA THR A 350 -6.53 11.82 -20.04
C THR A 350 -6.52 11.66 -21.56
N PRO A 351 -6.05 12.66 -22.32
CA PRO A 351 -5.90 12.53 -23.76
C PRO A 351 -4.98 11.37 -24.13
N LEU A 352 -5.26 10.66 -25.21
CA LEU A 352 -4.44 9.52 -25.64
C LEU A 352 -2.95 9.84 -25.78
N PRO A 353 -2.52 10.99 -26.30
CA PRO A 353 -1.10 11.36 -26.34
C PRO A 353 -0.46 11.50 -24.96
N GLU A 354 -1.27 11.86 -23.93
CA GLU A 354 -0.83 12.05 -22.54
C GLU A 354 -1.03 10.82 -21.67
N SER A 355 -1.58 9.73 -22.24
CA SER A 355 -1.83 8.46 -21.53
C SER A 355 -0.55 7.66 -21.30
N THR A 356 0.45 8.32 -20.73
CA THR A 356 1.73 7.74 -20.30
C THR A 356 1.65 7.22 -18.87
N CYS A 357 2.67 6.49 -18.45
CA CYS A 357 2.90 6.14 -17.04
C CYS A 357 4.24 6.70 -16.58
N THR A 358 4.36 6.95 -15.27
CA THR A 358 5.60 7.45 -14.67
C THR A 358 5.86 6.78 -13.32
N GLN A 359 7.13 6.43 -13.06
CA GLN A 359 7.52 5.81 -11.80
C GLN A 359 7.48 6.81 -10.63
N ARG A 360 7.58 8.10 -10.92
CA ARG A 360 7.63 9.20 -9.95
C ARG A 360 6.48 10.16 -10.19
N PHE A 361 5.30 9.75 -9.72
CA PHE A 361 4.13 10.61 -9.71
C PHE A 361 3.80 10.95 -8.26
N ARG A 362 4.18 12.13 -7.82
CA ARG A 362 3.99 12.53 -6.42
C ARG A 362 2.51 12.70 -6.09
N THR A 363 2.15 12.36 -4.86
CA THR A 363 0.77 12.48 -4.36
C THR A 363 0.31 13.94 -4.34
N ASP A 364 1.21 14.88 -4.05
CA ASP A 364 0.95 16.32 -3.97
C ASP A 364 0.89 17.05 -5.34
N GLU A 365 1.21 16.34 -6.43
CA GLU A 365 1.01 16.88 -7.78
C GLU A 365 -0.45 16.83 -8.25
N VAL A 366 -1.28 16.00 -7.62
CA VAL A 366 -2.67 15.78 -8.03
C VAL A 366 -3.56 16.92 -7.53
N HIS A 367 -4.33 17.53 -8.44
CA HIS A 367 -5.37 18.50 -8.09
C HIS A 367 -6.68 17.74 -7.83
N VAL A 368 -7.07 17.67 -6.58
CA VAL A 368 -8.22 16.90 -6.08
C VAL A 368 -9.47 17.79 -6.14
N LYS A 369 -10.02 17.97 -7.33
CA LYS A 369 -11.16 18.86 -7.59
C LYS A 369 -12.52 18.34 -7.09
N TRP A 370 -12.59 17.11 -6.67
CA TRP A 370 -13.81 16.45 -6.15
C TRP A 370 -13.99 16.60 -4.64
N ARG A 371 -13.08 17.32 -4.01
CA ARG A 371 -13.15 17.73 -2.61
C ARG A 371 -13.15 19.25 -2.52
N ASP A 372 -13.91 19.80 -1.59
CA ASP A 372 -14.00 21.25 -1.32
C ASP A 372 -12.76 21.79 -0.58
#